data_a2f8c3a221ba400e020056466a31d6c3
#
_entry.id   a2f8c3a221ba400e020056466a31d6c3
#
_cell.length_a   1.000
_cell.length_b   1.000
_cell.length_c   1.000
_cell.angle_alpha   90.00
_cell.angle_beta   90.00
_cell.angle_gamma   90.00
#
_symmetry.space_group_name_H-M   'P 1'
#
loop_
_entity.id
_entity.type
_entity.pdbx_description
1 polymer ?
#
loop_
_entity_poly.entity_id
_entity_poly.type
_entity_poly.pdbx_seq_one_letter_code
_entity_poly.pdbx_strand_id
1 'polypeptide(L)'
;MDKHVDLLIVGAGISGIGLAAHLTKHCPQRSFEIIERRDSFGGTWDLFKYPGIRSDSDMSTFGFNFKPWQQASVLADGSSIKGYLAEVIDEQKLKEKIHFKHRVLSANYDSAQKNWQVVIENAKGKKENWIANFVFGCTGYYNYDQGYQPDFPNKEVFKGEFVNPQFWPEKLDYTGKKVVIIGSGATAITLVPAMAKGGAAHVTMLQRSPTYIASVPSIDFVYDKMRKVLPEDVAYKLTRARNIGMQRGIYALAQKQPKLLRRLLLQSIKMQLKGKVDMKHFTPDYNPWDQRLCVVPDGDLFKILRSGQASVETDQIERFTEAGLQLKSGKYLEADIVISATGLEIQILGGIQ
;
A
#
# COMPACT_ATOMS: atom_id res chain seq x y z
N MET A 1 -27.06 27.16 9.31
CA MET A 1 -28.09 26.17 8.93
C MET A 1 -27.39 24.83 8.83
N ASP A 2 -27.94 23.81 9.44
CA ASP A 2 -27.40 22.47 9.36
C ASP A 2 -27.57 21.92 7.92
N LYS A 3 -26.56 21.26 7.41
CA LYS A 3 -26.62 20.66 6.09
C LYS A 3 -27.14 19.23 6.22
N HIS A 4 -28.22 18.90 5.50
CA HIS A 4 -28.83 17.58 5.53
C HIS A 4 -28.45 16.78 4.28
N VAL A 5 -28.12 15.50 4.46
CA VAL A 5 -27.76 14.56 3.39
C VAL A 5 -28.28 13.16 3.75
N ASP A 6 -28.68 12.34 2.76
CA ASP A 6 -29.05 10.95 3.06
C ASP A 6 -27.84 10.14 3.50
N LEU A 7 -26.71 10.24 2.76
CA LEU A 7 -25.52 9.46 3.02
C LEU A 7 -24.28 10.35 3.07
N LEU A 8 -23.51 10.23 4.13
CA LEU A 8 -22.21 10.89 4.28
C LEU A 8 -21.10 9.85 4.16
N ILE A 9 -20.22 10.04 3.18
CA ILE A 9 -19.06 9.19 2.95
C ILE A 9 -17.83 9.90 3.50
N VAL A 10 -17.08 9.26 4.38
CA VAL A 10 -15.89 9.84 4.99
C VAL A 10 -14.65 9.20 4.39
N GLY A 11 -13.97 9.96 3.54
CA GLY A 11 -12.77 9.58 2.79
C GLY A 11 -12.99 9.40 1.29
N ALA A 12 -12.16 10.05 0.47
CA ALA A 12 -12.14 9.96 -1.00
C ALA A 12 -11.03 9.01 -1.50
N GLY A 13 -10.77 7.94 -0.78
CA GLY A 13 -9.96 6.81 -1.23
C GLY A 13 -10.75 5.85 -2.12
N ILE A 14 -10.14 4.72 -2.49
CA ILE A 14 -10.78 3.70 -3.36
C ILE A 14 -12.15 3.26 -2.82
N SER A 15 -12.30 3.08 -1.50
CA SER A 15 -13.56 2.64 -0.90
C SER A 15 -14.66 3.70 -1.03
N GLY A 16 -14.35 4.97 -0.72
CA GLY A 16 -15.34 6.06 -0.80
C GLY A 16 -15.76 6.36 -2.23
N ILE A 17 -14.80 6.39 -3.18
CA ILE A 17 -15.08 6.58 -4.60
C ILE A 17 -15.92 5.40 -5.14
N GLY A 18 -15.57 4.16 -4.78
CA GLY A 18 -16.32 2.98 -5.17
C GLY A 18 -17.75 2.99 -4.64
N LEU A 19 -17.94 3.34 -3.37
CA LEU A 19 -19.28 3.48 -2.78
C LEU A 19 -20.09 4.56 -3.48
N ALA A 20 -19.50 5.74 -3.72
CA ALA A 20 -20.16 6.84 -4.41
C ALA A 20 -20.62 6.44 -5.83
N ALA A 21 -19.76 5.73 -6.58
CA ALA A 21 -20.12 5.21 -7.89
C ALA A 21 -21.30 4.23 -7.83
N HIS A 22 -21.33 3.34 -6.84
CA HIS A 22 -22.46 2.44 -6.63
C HIS A 22 -23.75 3.20 -6.25
N LEU A 23 -23.67 4.23 -5.40
CA LEU A 23 -24.82 5.07 -5.05
C LEU A 23 -25.37 5.81 -6.27
N THR A 24 -24.51 6.40 -7.07
CA THR A 24 -24.90 7.07 -8.32
C THR A 24 -25.67 6.10 -9.24
N LYS A 25 -25.21 4.85 -9.34
CA LYS A 25 -25.80 3.86 -10.24
C LYS A 25 -27.08 3.19 -9.69
N HIS A 26 -27.13 2.87 -8.39
CA HIS A 26 -28.18 2.04 -7.81
C HIS A 26 -29.14 2.76 -6.89
N CYS A 27 -28.78 3.97 -6.45
CA CYS A 27 -29.60 4.79 -5.55
C CYS A 27 -29.63 6.25 -6.00
N PRO A 28 -29.97 6.54 -7.29
CA PRO A 28 -29.87 7.90 -7.86
C PRO A 28 -30.80 8.92 -7.17
N GLN A 29 -31.82 8.46 -6.46
CA GLN A 29 -32.77 9.29 -5.70
C GLN A 29 -32.24 9.72 -4.34
N ARG A 30 -31.10 9.17 -3.88
CA ARG A 30 -30.51 9.50 -2.59
C ARG A 30 -29.43 10.55 -2.71
N SER A 31 -29.47 11.55 -1.86
CA SER A 31 -28.40 12.53 -1.75
C SER A 31 -27.19 11.94 -1.03
N PHE A 32 -26.00 12.22 -1.50
CA PHE A 32 -24.78 11.88 -0.80
C PHE A 32 -23.68 12.90 -1.02
N GLU A 33 -22.77 13.00 -0.06
CA GLU A 33 -21.59 13.85 -0.11
C GLU A 33 -20.37 13.07 0.41
N ILE A 34 -19.18 13.44 -0.07
CA ILE A 34 -17.90 12.82 0.31
C ILE A 34 -17.05 13.86 1.03
N ILE A 35 -16.62 13.56 2.24
CA ILE A 35 -15.75 14.42 3.03
C ILE A 35 -14.32 13.86 2.96
N GLU A 36 -13.39 14.67 2.44
CA GLU A 36 -11.98 14.31 2.35
C GLU A 36 -11.12 15.35 3.08
N ARG A 37 -10.34 14.88 4.07
CA ARG A 37 -9.49 15.76 4.89
C ARG A 37 -8.30 16.35 4.13
N ARG A 38 -7.83 15.67 3.11
CA ARG A 38 -6.71 16.09 2.27
C ARG A 38 -7.19 17.02 1.15
N ASP A 39 -6.25 17.57 0.41
CA ASP A 39 -6.49 18.41 -0.76
C ASP A 39 -6.66 17.63 -2.07
N SER A 40 -6.52 16.29 -2.00
CA SER A 40 -6.60 15.39 -3.14
C SER A 40 -7.30 14.08 -2.77
N PHE A 41 -7.91 13.44 -3.75
CA PHE A 41 -8.45 12.09 -3.66
C PHE A 41 -7.35 11.03 -3.82
N GLY A 42 -7.69 9.77 -3.54
CA GLY A 42 -6.82 8.62 -3.78
C GLY A 42 -6.41 7.87 -2.52
N GLY A 43 -6.56 8.48 -1.34
CA GLY A 43 -6.24 7.82 -0.07
C GLY A 43 -4.80 7.34 -0.02
N THR A 44 -4.58 6.03 0.18
CA THR A 44 -3.26 5.37 0.19
C THR A 44 -2.42 5.73 -1.04
N TRP A 45 -3.02 5.76 -2.24
CA TRP A 45 -2.34 5.98 -3.51
C TRP A 45 -1.98 7.44 -3.79
N ASP A 46 -2.46 8.36 -2.96
CA ASP A 46 -2.05 9.75 -2.92
C ASP A 46 -1.14 10.06 -1.73
N LEU A 47 -1.28 9.32 -0.62
CA LEU A 47 -0.47 9.50 0.58
C LEU A 47 0.99 9.10 0.36
N PHE A 48 1.20 7.88 -0.15
CA PHE A 48 2.54 7.34 -0.32
C PHE A 48 3.14 7.75 -1.66
N LYS A 49 4.31 8.39 -1.61
CA LYS A 49 5.02 8.92 -2.79
C LYS A 49 6.45 8.36 -2.94
N TYR A 50 6.80 7.36 -2.13
CA TYR A 50 8.14 6.77 -2.21
C TYR A 50 8.35 6.03 -3.54
N PRO A 51 9.62 5.95 -4.02
CA PRO A 51 9.95 5.31 -5.29
C PRO A 51 9.46 3.87 -5.39
N GLY A 52 8.82 3.55 -6.50
CA GLY A 52 8.32 2.21 -6.78
C GLY A 52 7.03 1.82 -6.09
N ILE A 53 6.34 2.76 -5.39
CA ILE A 53 5.01 2.48 -4.78
C ILE A 53 4.08 1.81 -5.77
N ARG A 54 3.56 0.65 -5.41
CA ARG A 54 2.69 -0.18 -6.24
C ARG A 54 1.74 -1.03 -5.40
N SER A 55 0.69 -1.54 -6.03
CA SER A 55 -0.16 -2.58 -5.45
C SER A 55 0.62 -3.90 -5.33
N ASP A 56 0.33 -4.67 -4.30
CA ASP A 56 0.72 -6.07 -4.14
C ASP A 56 -0.40 -7.05 -4.51
N SER A 57 -1.52 -6.52 -4.98
CA SER A 57 -2.69 -7.27 -5.46
C SER A 57 -2.85 -7.09 -6.97
N ASP A 58 -3.32 -8.14 -7.66
CA ASP A 58 -3.58 -8.04 -9.09
C ASP A 58 -4.75 -7.10 -9.39
N MET A 59 -4.59 -6.30 -10.43
CA MET A 59 -5.56 -5.26 -10.78
C MET A 59 -6.89 -5.78 -11.28
N SER A 60 -6.95 -7.02 -11.77
CA SER A 60 -8.22 -7.62 -12.19
C SER A 60 -9.13 -7.93 -11.00
N THR A 61 -8.55 -8.19 -9.80
CA THR A 61 -9.32 -8.39 -8.57
C THR A 61 -9.40 -7.13 -7.71
N PHE A 62 -8.38 -6.29 -7.72
CA PHE A 62 -8.32 -5.04 -6.96
C PHE A 62 -9.25 -3.95 -7.53
N GLY A 63 -9.34 -3.84 -8.86
CA GLY A 63 -10.19 -2.87 -9.54
C GLY A 63 -11.69 -3.12 -9.32
N PHE A 64 -12.49 -2.10 -9.57
CA PHE A 64 -13.94 -2.19 -9.48
C PHE A 64 -14.51 -3.13 -10.54
N ASN A 65 -15.53 -3.90 -10.17
CA ASN A 65 -16.17 -4.81 -11.12
C ASN A 65 -16.97 -4.06 -12.23
N PHE A 66 -17.38 -2.83 -11.95
CA PHE A 66 -18.10 -1.97 -12.90
C PHE A 66 -17.18 -1.17 -13.83
N LYS A 67 -15.88 -1.10 -13.51
CA LYS A 67 -14.86 -0.46 -14.34
C LYS A 67 -13.64 -1.39 -14.44
N PRO A 68 -13.57 -2.21 -15.50
CA PRO A 68 -12.43 -3.10 -15.72
C PRO A 68 -11.10 -2.36 -15.80
N TRP A 69 -10.04 -2.97 -15.26
CA TRP A 69 -8.68 -2.52 -15.48
C TRP A 69 -8.26 -2.86 -16.90
N GLN A 70 -7.94 -1.85 -17.70
CA GLN A 70 -7.70 -2.02 -19.13
C GLN A 70 -6.25 -2.36 -19.50
N GLN A 71 -5.31 -2.18 -18.56
CA GLN A 71 -3.91 -2.49 -18.81
C GLN A 71 -3.62 -3.97 -18.56
N ALA A 72 -2.62 -4.51 -19.26
CA ALA A 72 -2.16 -5.89 -19.06
C ALA A 72 -1.28 -6.06 -17.82
N SER A 73 -0.90 -4.98 -17.16
CA SER A 73 -0.10 -5.03 -15.93
C SER A 73 -0.87 -5.73 -14.80
N VAL A 74 -0.22 -6.73 -14.20
CA VAL A 74 -0.78 -7.47 -13.06
C VAL A 74 -0.79 -6.59 -11.81
N LEU A 75 0.35 -5.95 -11.51
CA LEU A 75 0.50 -5.01 -10.40
C LEU A 75 0.62 -3.59 -10.95
N ALA A 76 -0.17 -2.67 -10.45
CA ALA A 76 -0.14 -1.29 -10.88
C ALA A 76 0.65 -0.41 -9.90
N ASP A 77 1.35 0.58 -10.44
CA ASP A 77 1.96 1.64 -9.64
C ASP A 77 0.91 2.61 -9.06
N GLY A 78 1.31 3.36 -8.03
CA GLY A 78 0.40 4.27 -7.33
C GLY A 78 -0.20 5.35 -8.23
N SER A 79 0.56 5.87 -9.21
CA SER A 79 0.09 6.90 -10.14
C SER A 79 -0.97 6.36 -11.09
N SER A 80 -0.78 5.15 -11.60
CA SER A 80 -1.77 4.46 -12.45
C SER A 80 -3.08 4.18 -11.70
N ILE A 81 -2.99 3.77 -10.42
CA ILE A 81 -4.19 3.57 -9.59
C ILE A 81 -4.90 4.89 -9.32
N LYS A 82 -4.15 5.96 -9.04
CA LYS A 82 -4.74 7.30 -8.86
C LYS A 82 -5.41 7.79 -10.15
N GLY A 83 -4.80 7.56 -11.31
CA GLY A 83 -5.39 7.85 -12.61
C GLY A 83 -6.70 7.08 -12.85
N TYR A 84 -6.71 5.79 -12.53
CA TYR A 84 -7.92 4.96 -12.61
C TYR A 84 -9.06 5.50 -11.72
N LEU A 85 -8.75 5.97 -10.51
CA LEU A 85 -9.74 6.59 -9.64
C LEU A 85 -10.23 7.93 -10.18
N ALA A 86 -9.36 8.74 -10.81
CA ALA A 86 -9.74 9.98 -11.48
C ALA A 86 -10.77 9.72 -12.59
N GLU A 87 -10.53 8.71 -13.43
CA GLU A 87 -11.48 8.32 -14.47
C GLU A 87 -12.86 7.94 -13.87
N VAL A 88 -12.88 7.21 -12.74
CA VAL A 88 -14.16 6.87 -12.07
C VAL A 88 -14.87 8.14 -11.58
N ILE A 89 -14.14 9.07 -10.98
CA ILE A 89 -14.70 10.35 -10.52
C ILE A 89 -15.35 11.12 -11.67
N ASP A 90 -14.66 11.20 -12.80
CA ASP A 90 -15.15 11.93 -13.99
C ASP A 90 -16.35 11.24 -14.62
N GLU A 91 -16.27 9.93 -14.88
CA GLU A 91 -17.36 9.14 -15.48
C GLU A 91 -18.63 9.14 -14.64
N GLN A 92 -18.50 9.09 -13.31
CA GLN A 92 -19.63 9.09 -12.39
C GLN A 92 -20.02 10.49 -11.91
N LYS A 93 -19.38 11.56 -12.45
CA LYS A 93 -19.65 12.98 -12.11
C LYS A 93 -19.58 13.26 -10.61
N LEU A 94 -18.58 12.69 -9.92
CA LEU A 94 -18.46 12.78 -8.47
C LEU A 94 -17.73 14.05 -7.99
N LYS A 95 -17.08 14.79 -8.88
CA LYS A 95 -16.18 15.89 -8.52
C LYS A 95 -16.82 16.94 -7.61
N GLU A 96 -18.06 17.32 -7.90
CA GLU A 96 -18.80 18.34 -7.14
C GLU A 96 -19.28 17.84 -5.78
N LYS A 97 -19.29 16.51 -5.58
CA LYS A 97 -19.70 15.85 -4.33
C LYS A 97 -18.55 15.64 -3.35
N ILE A 98 -17.30 15.91 -3.76
CA ILE A 98 -16.10 15.72 -2.92
C ILE A 98 -15.73 17.07 -2.30
N HIS A 99 -15.84 17.13 -0.96
CA HIS A 99 -15.40 18.30 -0.19
C HIS A 99 -13.98 18.05 0.33
N PHE A 100 -13.00 18.58 -0.39
CA PHE A 100 -11.60 18.52 0.02
C PHE A 100 -11.29 19.47 1.17
N LYS A 101 -10.25 19.16 1.96
CA LYS A 101 -9.82 19.91 3.16
C LYS A 101 -10.96 20.04 4.18
N HIS A 102 -11.83 19.05 4.25
CA HIS A 102 -12.87 18.93 5.24
C HIS A 102 -12.63 17.71 6.11
N ARG A 103 -12.60 17.90 7.42
CA ARG A 103 -12.31 16.85 8.40
C ARG A 103 -13.52 16.57 9.27
N VAL A 104 -13.98 15.33 9.30
CA VAL A 104 -14.98 14.90 10.30
C VAL A 104 -14.29 14.81 11.66
N LEU A 105 -14.81 15.55 12.63
CA LEU A 105 -14.30 15.59 14.00
C LEU A 105 -15.04 14.61 14.89
N SER A 106 -16.36 14.56 14.78
CA SER A 106 -17.20 13.62 15.53
C SER A 106 -18.43 13.21 14.74
N ALA A 107 -18.96 12.02 15.04
CA ALA A 107 -20.20 11.51 14.46
C ALA A 107 -20.98 10.77 15.54
N ASN A 108 -22.08 11.35 15.98
CA ASN A 108 -22.92 10.83 17.06
C ASN A 108 -24.29 10.45 16.51
N TYR A 109 -24.75 9.24 16.83
CA TYR A 109 -26.09 8.80 16.43
C TYR A 109 -27.15 9.26 17.41
N ASP A 110 -28.13 10.00 16.92
CA ASP A 110 -29.31 10.40 17.70
C ASP A 110 -30.40 9.36 17.49
N SER A 111 -30.65 8.56 18.52
CA SER A 111 -31.67 7.49 18.50
C SER A 111 -33.12 8.02 18.46
N ALA A 112 -33.35 9.23 18.97
CA ALA A 112 -34.67 9.84 18.95
C ALA A 112 -35.03 10.35 17.55
N GLN A 113 -34.08 10.98 16.87
CA GLN A 113 -34.23 11.49 15.51
C GLN A 113 -33.86 10.47 14.43
N LYS A 114 -33.22 9.36 14.81
CA LYS A 114 -32.78 8.27 13.93
C LYS A 114 -31.84 8.76 12.82
N ASN A 115 -30.90 9.65 13.17
CA ASN A 115 -29.92 10.19 12.26
C ASN A 115 -28.58 10.43 12.96
N TRP A 116 -27.56 10.72 12.17
CA TRP A 116 -26.21 11.05 12.62
C TRP A 116 -26.04 12.56 12.70
N GLN A 117 -25.59 13.05 13.84
CA GLN A 117 -25.13 14.41 14.07
C GLN A 117 -23.62 14.43 13.86
N VAL A 118 -23.15 15.08 12.77
CA VAL A 118 -21.75 15.04 12.37
C VAL A 118 -21.16 16.44 12.42
N VAL A 119 -20.05 16.58 13.13
CA VAL A 119 -19.30 17.84 13.19
C VAL A 119 -18.12 17.77 12.21
N ILE A 120 -18.08 18.69 11.27
CA ILE A 120 -17.07 18.77 10.22
C ILE A 120 -16.32 20.09 10.33
N GLU A 121 -15.01 20.05 10.30
CA GLU A 121 -14.15 21.22 10.13
C GLU A 121 -13.92 21.43 8.63
N ASN A 122 -14.28 22.60 8.11
CA ASN A 122 -14.14 22.93 6.70
C ASN A 122 -12.74 23.47 6.35
N ALA A 123 -12.49 23.71 5.07
CA ALA A 123 -11.20 24.21 4.56
C ALA A 123 -10.71 25.55 5.17
N LYS A 124 -11.60 26.28 5.85
CA LYS A 124 -11.29 27.56 6.55
C LYS A 124 -11.14 27.36 8.06
N GLY A 125 -11.13 26.12 8.57
CA GLY A 125 -11.06 25.82 10.00
C GLY A 125 -12.37 26.06 10.75
N LYS A 126 -13.48 26.35 10.06
CA LYS A 126 -14.79 26.60 10.68
C LYS A 126 -15.52 25.25 10.87
N LYS A 127 -16.10 25.06 12.05
CA LYS A 127 -16.95 23.91 12.32
C LYS A 127 -18.34 24.09 11.73
N GLU A 128 -18.85 23.03 11.09
CA GLU A 128 -20.16 22.93 10.48
C GLU A 128 -20.86 21.69 11.05
N ASN A 129 -22.16 21.79 11.31
CA ASN A 129 -22.97 20.66 11.69
C ASN A 129 -23.70 20.11 10.46
N TRP A 130 -23.56 18.82 10.27
CA TRP A 130 -24.22 18.07 9.21
C TRP A 130 -25.09 16.99 9.81
N ILE A 131 -26.23 16.74 9.20
CA ILE A 131 -27.15 15.67 9.59
C ILE A 131 -27.20 14.66 8.46
N ALA A 132 -26.96 13.38 8.77
CA ALA A 132 -26.97 12.31 7.80
C ALA A 132 -27.80 11.12 8.28
N ASN A 133 -28.56 10.50 7.38
CA ASN A 133 -29.28 9.26 7.74
C ASN A 133 -28.31 8.08 7.89
N PHE A 134 -27.24 8.06 7.08
CA PHE A 134 -26.19 7.05 7.14
C PHE A 134 -24.81 7.69 7.04
N VAL A 135 -23.84 7.18 7.81
CA VAL A 135 -22.42 7.56 7.72
C VAL A 135 -21.61 6.33 7.36
N PHE A 136 -20.79 6.46 6.33
CA PHE A 136 -19.88 5.40 5.85
C PHE A 136 -18.42 5.78 6.10
N GLY A 137 -17.74 5.04 6.99
CA GLY A 137 -16.33 5.22 7.29
C GLY A 137 -15.44 4.60 6.22
N CYS A 138 -15.06 5.38 5.23
CA CYS A 138 -14.12 5.00 4.17
C CYS A 138 -12.72 5.60 4.38
N THR A 139 -12.33 5.80 5.64
CA THR A 139 -11.13 6.52 6.08
C THR A 139 -9.83 5.76 5.89
N GLY A 140 -9.88 4.48 5.50
CA GLY A 140 -8.75 3.59 5.62
C GLY A 140 -8.47 3.23 7.08
N TYR A 141 -7.25 2.74 7.37
CA TYR A 141 -6.86 2.30 8.70
C TYR A 141 -5.46 2.78 9.12
N TYR A 142 -4.89 3.74 8.39
CA TYR A 142 -3.62 4.36 8.74
C TYR A 142 -3.83 5.70 9.42
N ASN A 143 -2.94 6.02 10.35
CA ASN A 143 -2.80 7.38 10.83
C ASN A 143 -2.10 8.23 9.76
N TYR A 144 -2.80 9.23 9.24
CA TYR A 144 -2.26 10.13 8.19
C TYR A 144 -1.38 11.24 8.77
N ASP A 145 -1.50 11.52 10.06
CA ASP A 145 -0.79 12.60 10.72
C ASP A 145 0.55 12.14 11.29
N GLN A 146 0.66 10.83 11.60
CA GLN A 146 1.83 10.24 12.23
C GLN A 146 2.20 8.91 11.58
N GLY A 147 3.43 8.78 11.14
CA GLY A 147 4.00 7.51 10.70
C GLY A 147 4.50 6.70 11.89
N TYR A 148 4.33 5.38 11.84
CA TYR A 148 4.93 4.51 12.83
C TYR A 148 6.45 4.63 12.81
N GLN A 149 7.03 4.87 13.97
CA GLN A 149 8.46 4.98 14.14
C GLN A 149 8.89 4.34 15.46
N PRO A 150 9.62 3.20 15.41
CA PRO A 150 10.24 2.63 16.59
C PRO A 150 11.25 3.59 17.18
N ASP A 151 11.44 3.48 18.48
CA ASP A 151 12.58 4.10 19.14
C ASP A 151 13.84 3.29 18.81
N PHE A 152 14.82 3.96 18.21
CA PHE A 152 16.11 3.38 17.87
C PHE A 152 17.20 3.98 18.77
N PRO A 153 18.02 3.15 19.46
CA PRO A 153 19.08 3.66 20.33
C PRO A 153 20.06 4.56 19.59
N ASN A 154 20.31 5.73 20.15
CA ASN A 154 21.22 6.77 19.64
C ASN A 154 20.88 7.29 18.23
N LYS A 155 19.63 7.28 17.84
CA LYS A 155 19.21 7.75 16.50
C LYS A 155 19.62 9.21 16.26
N GLU A 156 19.63 10.02 17.29
CA GLU A 156 19.93 11.45 17.27
C GLU A 156 21.39 11.77 16.88
N VAL A 157 22.32 10.81 17.04
CA VAL A 157 23.72 11.02 16.63
C VAL A 157 23.95 10.82 15.14
N PHE A 158 22.99 10.22 14.43
CA PHE A 158 23.12 9.96 13.00
C PHE A 158 23.11 11.26 12.20
N LYS A 159 24.18 11.48 11.41
CA LYS A 159 24.35 12.71 10.61
C LYS A 159 23.79 12.62 9.19
N GLY A 160 23.42 11.41 8.73
CA GLY A 160 22.77 11.21 7.45
C GLY A 160 21.27 11.53 7.49
N GLU A 161 20.59 11.31 6.39
CA GLU A 161 19.15 11.53 6.29
C GLU A 161 18.38 10.32 6.83
N PHE A 162 17.42 10.60 7.75
CA PHE A 162 16.51 9.60 8.27
C PHE A 162 15.10 9.84 7.72
N VAL A 163 14.56 8.89 6.95
CA VAL A 163 13.31 9.04 6.21
C VAL A 163 12.26 8.05 6.67
N ASN A 164 11.05 8.54 6.93
CA ASN A 164 9.85 7.70 7.02
C ASN A 164 9.16 7.66 5.65
N PRO A 165 8.92 6.48 5.04
CA PRO A 165 8.30 6.38 3.71
C PRO A 165 6.92 7.02 3.57
N GLN A 166 6.17 7.17 4.67
CA GLN A 166 4.87 7.83 4.67
C GLN A 166 5.00 9.34 4.39
N PHE A 167 6.11 9.94 4.79
CA PHE A 167 6.43 11.36 4.59
C PHE A 167 7.65 11.51 3.69
N TRP A 168 7.58 10.91 2.51
CA TRP A 168 8.69 10.91 1.56
C TRP A 168 9.06 12.33 1.13
N PRO A 169 10.33 12.77 1.31
CA PRO A 169 10.77 14.09 0.86
C PRO A 169 10.78 14.17 -0.67
N GLU A 170 10.11 15.17 -1.24
CA GLU A 170 9.96 15.29 -2.70
C GLU A 170 11.30 15.41 -3.46
N LYS A 171 12.33 15.96 -2.79
CA LYS A 171 13.65 16.22 -3.39
C LYS A 171 14.77 15.36 -2.81
N LEU A 172 14.46 14.20 -2.23
CA LEU A 172 15.47 13.30 -1.70
C LEU A 172 16.37 12.78 -2.82
N ASP A 173 17.63 13.25 -2.83
CA ASP A 173 18.65 12.74 -3.76
C ASP A 173 19.44 11.60 -3.11
N TYR A 174 19.22 10.41 -3.60
CA TYR A 174 19.93 9.20 -3.19
C TYR A 174 20.94 8.69 -4.23
N THR A 175 21.20 9.49 -5.27
CA THR A 175 22.17 9.13 -6.32
C THR A 175 23.58 9.02 -5.73
N GLY A 176 24.23 7.88 -5.96
CA GLY A 176 25.56 7.61 -5.42
C GLY A 176 25.64 7.42 -3.91
N LYS A 177 24.50 7.33 -3.22
CA LYS A 177 24.41 7.20 -1.76
C LYS A 177 24.29 5.74 -1.31
N LYS A 178 24.81 5.42 -0.13
CA LYS A 178 24.59 4.16 0.57
C LYS A 178 23.30 4.26 1.37
N VAL A 179 22.32 3.43 1.04
CA VAL A 179 20.98 3.47 1.64
C VAL A 179 20.74 2.20 2.46
N VAL A 180 20.30 2.36 3.71
CA VAL A 180 19.83 1.27 4.54
C VAL A 180 18.32 1.39 4.71
N ILE A 181 17.57 0.36 4.30
CA ILE A 181 16.11 0.27 4.44
C ILE A 181 15.80 -0.71 5.55
N ILE A 182 15.25 -0.21 6.67
CA ILE A 182 14.90 -1.03 7.83
C ILE A 182 13.50 -1.60 7.63
N GLY A 183 13.38 -2.91 7.48
CA GLY A 183 12.13 -3.64 7.29
C GLY A 183 12.20 -4.70 6.21
N SER A 184 11.18 -5.57 6.16
CA SER A 184 11.01 -6.64 5.17
C SER A 184 9.59 -6.73 4.61
N GLY A 185 8.74 -5.71 4.87
CA GLY A 185 7.38 -5.63 4.38
C GLY A 185 7.27 -5.09 2.95
N ALA A 186 6.05 -4.90 2.46
CA ALA A 186 5.76 -4.41 1.11
C ALA A 186 6.54 -3.13 0.74
N THR A 187 6.64 -2.19 1.66
CA THR A 187 7.40 -0.94 1.44
C THR A 187 8.88 -1.20 1.20
N ALA A 188 9.52 -2.02 2.05
CA ALA A 188 10.96 -2.30 1.93
C ALA A 188 11.27 -3.05 0.63
N ILE A 189 10.54 -4.13 0.32
CA ILE A 189 10.78 -4.93 -0.90
C ILE A 189 10.49 -4.15 -2.20
N THR A 190 9.72 -3.07 -2.12
CA THR A 190 9.41 -2.17 -3.23
C THR A 190 10.50 -1.12 -3.39
N LEU A 191 10.93 -0.51 -2.28
CA LEU A 191 11.98 0.52 -2.28
C LEU A 191 13.35 -0.02 -2.74
N VAL A 192 13.74 -1.21 -2.28
CA VAL A 192 15.06 -1.77 -2.60
C VAL A 192 15.34 -1.80 -4.11
N PRO A 193 14.52 -2.43 -4.97
CA PRO A 193 14.76 -2.43 -6.38
C PRO A 193 14.58 -1.04 -7.04
N ALA A 194 13.68 -0.22 -6.53
CA ALA A 194 13.43 1.12 -7.08
C ALA A 194 14.63 2.05 -6.85
N MET A 195 15.18 2.07 -5.65
CA MET A 195 16.32 2.93 -5.32
C MET A 195 17.61 2.44 -5.95
N ALA A 196 17.84 1.12 -6.01
CA ALA A 196 19.00 0.58 -6.71
C ALA A 196 18.99 0.93 -8.21
N LYS A 197 17.84 0.83 -8.89
CA LYS A 197 17.67 1.27 -10.28
C LYS A 197 17.73 2.79 -10.44
N GLY A 198 17.32 3.53 -9.43
CA GLY A 198 17.29 4.99 -9.40
C GLY A 198 18.65 5.64 -9.10
N GLY A 199 19.74 4.85 -9.00
CA GLY A 199 21.11 5.38 -8.92
C GLY A 199 21.73 5.39 -7.53
N ALA A 200 21.13 4.76 -6.51
CA ALA A 200 21.80 4.54 -5.24
C ALA A 200 23.10 3.74 -5.45
N ALA A 201 24.18 4.10 -4.76
CA ALA A 201 25.46 3.38 -4.86
C ALA A 201 25.31 1.94 -4.34
N HIS A 202 24.60 1.76 -3.25
CA HIS A 202 24.23 0.45 -2.70
C HIS A 202 23.00 0.57 -1.82
N VAL A 203 22.14 -0.45 -1.85
CA VAL A 203 20.95 -0.52 -0.99
C VAL A 203 21.01 -1.75 -0.11
N THR A 204 21.02 -1.58 1.21
CA THR A 204 20.95 -2.67 2.17
C THR A 204 19.56 -2.79 2.76
N MET A 205 18.89 -3.92 2.55
CA MET A 205 17.65 -4.26 3.27
C MET A 205 18.03 -4.88 4.62
N LEU A 206 17.77 -4.15 5.71
CA LEU A 206 17.99 -4.63 7.07
C LEU A 206 16.65 -5.12 7.65
N GLN A 207 16.56 -6.39 7.97
CA GLN A 207 15.35 -7.00 8.53
C GLN A 207 15.63 -7.70 9.85
N ARG A 208 14.69 -7.64 10.78
CA ARG A 208 14.76 -8.39 12.04
C ARG A 208 14.48 -9.88 11.85
N SER A 209 13.55 -10.19 10.96
CA SER A 209 13.14 -11.55 10.59
C SER A 209 12.75 -11.61 9.11
N PRO A 210 12.98 -12.75 8.45
CA PRO A 210 12.60 -12.96 7.05
C PRO A 210 11.09 -12.88 6.82
N THR A 211 10.71 -12.60 5.57
CA THR A 211 9.32 -12.58 5.09
C THR A 211 9.22 -13.49 3.86
N TYR A 212 8.07 -14.16 3.66
CA TYR A 212 7.80 -14.85 2.40
C TYR A 212 7.63 -13.84 1.27
N ILE A 213 8.29 -14.10 0.14
CA ILE A 213 8.22 -13.25 -1.05
C ILE A 213 7.87 -14.13 -2.25
N ALA A 214 6.73 -13.87 -2.85
CA ALA A 214 6.29 -14.53 -4.08
C ALA A 214 6.59 -13.64 -5.30
N SER A 215 7.04 -14.26 -6.38
CA SER A 215 7.23 -13.56 -7.66
C SER A 215 6.06 -13.85 -8.58
N VAL A 216 5.49 -12.80 -9.15
CA VAL A 216 4.41 -12.90 -10.16
C VAL A 216 4.86 -12.25 -11.47
N PRO A 217 4.36 -12.66 -12.63
CA PRO A 217 4.59 -11.95 -13.87
C PRO A 217 4.11 -10.50 -13.78
N SER A 218 4.83 -9.55 -14.36
CA SER A 218 4.38 -8.16 -14.46
C SER A 218 3.22 -7.97 -15.43
N ILE A 219 3.10 -8.88 -16.42
CA ILE A 219 2.06 -8.85 -17.46
C ILE A 219 1.25 -10.15 -17.38
N ASP A 220 -0.07 -10.04 -17.43
CA ASP A 220 -0.97 -11.17 -17.58
C ASP A 220 -1.09 -11.57 -19.05
N PHE A 221 -0.21 -12.45 -19.51
CA PHE A 221 -0.18 -12.94 -20.90
C PHE A 221 -1.48 -13.65 -21.30
N VAL A 222 -2.19 -14.28 -20.37
CA VAL A 222 -3.47 -14.95 -20.65
C VAL A 222 -4.53 -13.90 -20.93
N TYR A 223 -4.63 -12.88 -20.08
CA TYR A 223 -5.54 -11.75 -20.31
C TYR A 223 -5.20 -11.04 -21.63
N ASP A 224 -3.92 -10.75 -21.88
CA ASP A 224 -3.49 -10.08 -23.10
C ASP A 224 -3.86 -10.84 -24.39
N LYS A 225 -3.79 -12.15 -24.34
CA LYS A 225 -4.26 -13.00 -25.47
C LYS A 225 -5.79 -13.04 -25.57
N MET A 226 -6.48 -13.15 -24.42
CA MET A 226 -7.94 -13.25 -24.39
C MET A 226 -8.62 -12.01 -24.96
N ARG A 227 -8.15 -10.81 -24.59
CA ARG A 227 -8.72 -9.53 -25.08
C ARG A 227 -8.52 -9.29 -26.59
N LYS A 228 -7.67 -10.07 -27.27
CA LYS A 228 -7.48 -10.01 -28.73
C LYS A 228 -8.52 -10.83 -29.51
N VAL A 229 -9.20 -11.77 -28.83
CA VAL A 229 -10.13 -12.71 -29.46
C VAL A 229 -11.52 -12.70 -28.83
N LEU A 230 -11.68 -12.15 -27.64
CA LEU A 230 -12.94 -12.04 -26.91
C LEU A 230 -13.31 -10.58 -26.69
N PRO A 231 -14.61 -10.25 -26.54
CA PRO A 231 -15.04 -8.96 -26.03
C PRO A 231 -14.36 -8.64 -24.72
N GLU A 232 -13.98 -7.37 -24.51
CA GLU A 232 -13.16 -6.95 -23.37
C GLU A 232 -13.79 -7.29 -22.01
N ASP A 233 -15.11 -7.11 -21.90
CA ASP A 233 -15.86 -7.43 -20.68
C ASP A 233 -15.86 -8.92 -20.36
N VAL A 234 -15.89 -9.79 -21.37
CA VAL A 234 -15.81 -11.25 -21.23
C VAL A 234 -14.41 -11.66 -20.80
N ALA A 235 -13.39 -11.15 -21.49
CA ALA A 235 -12.00 -11.41 -21.15
C ALA A 235 -11.68 -10.99 -19.71
N TYR A 236 -12.16 -9.82 -19.29
CA TYR A 236 -12.00 -9.35 -17.92
C TYR A 236 -12.70 -10.24 -16.88
N LYS A 237 -13.98 -10.59 -17.10
CA LYS A 237 -14.75 -11.46 -16.19
C LYS A 237 -14.07 -12.82 -15.99
N LEU A 238 -13.60 -13.43 -17.10
CA LEU A 238 -12.90 -14.72 -17.05
C LEU A 238 -11.56 -14.60 -16.31
N THR A 239 -10.80 -13.55 -16.58
CA THR A 239 -9.52 -13.28 -15.88
C THR A 239 -9.75 -13.08 -14.39
N ARG A 240 -10.73 -12.25 -14.01
CA ARG A 240 -11.10 -12.03 -12.61
C ARG A 240 -11.52 -13.33 -11.92
N ALA A 241 -12.38 -14.13 -12.55
CA ALA A 241 -12.81 -15.42 -11.99
C ALA A 241 -11.62 -16.39 -11.80
N ARG A 242 -10.73 -16.47 -12.80
CA ARG A 242 -9.49 -17.26 -12.73
C ARG A 242 -8.60 -16.79 -11.55
N ASN A 243 -8.35 -15.49 -11.43
CA ASN A 243 -7.46 -14.95 -10.41
C ASN A 243 -8.05 -15.16 -9.00
N ILE A 244 -9.35 -14.93 -8.82
CA ILE A 244 -10.04 -15.22 -7.55
C ILE A 244 -9.95 -16.72 -7.22
N GLY A 245 -10.21 -17.59 -8.20
CA GLY A 245 -10.11 -19.04 -8.01
C GLY A 245 -8.69 -19.49 -7.64
N MET A 246 -7.69 -18.95 -8.31
CA MET A 246 -6.29 -19.23 -8.03
C MET A 246 -5.88 -18.75 -6.63
N GLN A 247 -6.22 -17.53 -6.23
CA GLN A 247 -5.92 -17.00 -4.90
C GLN A 247 -6.57 -17.82 -3.80
N ARG A 248 -7.85 -18.18 -3.96
CA ARG A 248 -8.56 -19.07 -3.03
C ARG A 248 -7.93 -20.46 -2.95
N GLY A 249 -7.50 -21.01 -4.08
CA GLY A 249 -6.81 -22.31 -4.14
C GLY A 249 -5.47 -22.28 -3.41
N ILE A 250 -4.66 -21.24 -3.63
CA ILE A 250 -3.38 -21.04 -2.93
C ILE A 250 -3.60 -20.86 -1.42
N TYR A 251 -4.59 -20.06 -1.03
CA TYR A 251 -4.94 -19.89 0.39
C TYR A 251 -5.41 -21.21 1.02
N ALA A 252 -6.28 -21.96 0.36
CA ALA A 252 -6.71 -23.28 0.83
C ALA A 252 -5.53 -24.27 0.96
N LEU A 253 -4.57 -24.22 0.04
CA LEU A 253 -3.34 -24.99 0.11
C LEU A 253 -2.49 -24.57 1.31
N ALA A 254 -2.38 -23.27 1.59
CA ALA A 254 -1.68 -22.74 2.76
C ALA A 254 -2.27 -23.29 4.07
N GLN A 255 -3.59 -23.35 4.16
CA GLN A 255 -4.29 -23.83 5.35
C GLN A 255 -4.20 -25.38 5.51
N LYS A 256 -4.36 -26.11 4.41
CA LYS A 256 -4.41 -27.59 4.45
C LYS A 256 -3.03 -28.23 4.39
N GLN A 257 -2.08 -27.66 3.66
CA GLN A 257 -0.75 -28.20 3.39
C GLN A 257 0.35 -27.14 3.52
N PRO A 258 0.49 -26.47 4.68
CA PRO A 258 1.40 -25.32 4.84
C PRO A 258 2.86 -25.71 4.54
N LYS A 259 3.29 -26.91 4.92
CA LYS A 259 4.65 -27.40 4.66
C LYS A 259 4.95 -27.55 3.17
N LEU A 260 3.97 -27.98 2.37
CA LEU A 260 4.12 -28.09 0.91
C LEU A 260 4.25 -26.70 0.28
N LEU A 261 3.36 -25.78 0.61
CA LEU A 261 3.42 -24.41 0.08
C LEU A 261 4.71 -23.71 0.50
N ARG A 262 5.12 -23.84 1.77
CA ARG A 262 6.42 -23.35 2.25
C ARG A 262 7.57 -23.85 1.37
N ARG A 263 7.62 -25.15 1.09
CA ARG A 263 8.67 -25.75 0.24
C ARG A 263 8.67 -25.15 -1.15
N LEU A 264 7.50 -25.00 -1.78
CA LEU A 264 7.37 -24.42 -3.12
C LEU A 264 7.83 -22.97 -3.16
N LEU A 265 7.42 -22.13 -2.20
CA LEU A 265 7.84 -20.73 -2.09
C LEU A 265 9.35 -20.62 -1.93
N LEU A 266 9.95 -21.35 -0.98
CA LEU A 266 11.39 -21.31 -0.74
C LEU A 266 12.19 -21.83 -1.92
N GLN A 267 11.70 -22.86 -2.61
CA GLN A 267 12.34 -23.37 -3.83
C GLN A 267 12.31 -22.33 -4.96
N SER A 268 11.18 -21.63 -5.13
CA SER A 268 11.07 -20.55 -6.10
C SER A 268 12.09 -19.44 -5.81
N ILE A 269 12.21 -19.00 -4.56
CA ILE A 269 13.20 -18.00 -4.14
C ILE A 269 14.63 -18.48 -4.41
N LYS A 270 14.95 -19.73 -4.02
CA LYS A 270 16.28 -20.33 -4.24
C LYS A 270 16.67 -20.33 -5.71
N MET A 271 15.74 -20.71 -6.60
CA MET A 271 15.97 -20.67 -8.05
C MET A 271 16.24 -19.26 -8.56
N GLN A 272 15.53 -18.26 -8.04
CA GLN A 272 15.69 -16.87 -8.42
C GLN A 272 16.99 -16.25 -7.88
N LEU A 273 17.44 -16.62 -6.70
CA LEU A 273 18.69 -16.13 -6.10
C LEU A 273 19.94 -16.79 -6.71
N LYS A 274 19.81 -17.95 -7.34
CA LYS A 274 20.93 -18.68 -8.01
C LYS A 274 22.17 -18.85 -7.13
N GLY A 275 21.98 -19.04 -5.82
CA GLY A 275 23.08 -19.23 -4.86
C GLY A 275 23.92 -17.98 -4.54
N LYS A 276 23.52 -16.79 -5.03
CA LYS A 276 24.26 -15.54 -4.79
C LYS A 276 23.97 -14.89 -3.43
N VAL A 277 22.85 -15.26 -2.80
CA VAL A 277 22.43 -14.75 -1.49
C VAL A 277 22.01 -15.91 -0.61
N ASP A 278 22.38 -15.85 0.66
CA ASP A 278 22.06 -16.91 1.63
C ASP A 278 20.54 -17.00 1.86
N MET A 279 20.02 -18.22 1.79
CA MET A 279 18.60 -18.53 2.00
C MET A 279 18.12 -18.23 3.43
N LYS A 280 19.04 -18.09 4.42
CA LYS A 280 18.66 -17.67 5.79
C LYS A 280 17.89 -16.37 5.82
N HIS A 281 18.17 -15.46 4.89
CA HIS A 281 17.49 -14.17 4.77
C HIS A 281 16.08 -14.26 4.17
N PHE A 282 15.68 -15.44 3.67
CA PHE A 282 14.40 -15.67 3.00
C PHE A 282 13.63 -16.86 3.56
N THR A 283 14.06 -17.37 4.72
CA THR A 283 13.45 -18.55 5.37
C THR A 283 12.76 -18.12 6.66
N PRO A 284 11.46 -17.68 6.60
CA PRO A 284 10.70 -17.36 7.80
C PRO A 284 10.49 -18.57 8.72
N ASP A 285 10.28 -18.32 9.99
CA ASP A 285 10.00 -19.34 11.03
C ASP A 285 8.50 -19.67 11.17
N TYR A 286 7.63 -18.92 10.46
CA TYR A 286 6.17 -19.11 10.43
C TYR A 286 5.69 -19.77 9.13
N ASN A 287 4.43 -20.23 9.10
CA ASN A 287 3.86 -20.80 7.87
C ASN A 287 3.34 -19.71 6.92
N PRO A 288 3.25 -20.01 5.61
CA PRO A 288 2.63 -19.09 4.68
C PRO A 288 1.22 -18.68 5.12
N TRP A 289 0.92 -17.39 5.13
CA TRP A 289 -0.31 -16.73 5.60
C TRP A 289 -0.54 -16.65 7.12
N ASP A 290 0.30 -17.25 7.97
CA ASP A 290 0.24 -16.97 9.41
C ASP A 290 0.64 -15.53 9.69
N GLN A 291 1.52 -14.98 8.86
CA GLN A 291 1.92 -13.57 8.83
C GLN A 291 1.96 -13.07 7.37
N ARG A 292 2.82 -12.08 7.08
CA ARG A 292 2.96 -11.47 5.74
C ARG A 292 3.47 -12.45 4.69
N LEU A 293 2.89 -12.34 3.51
CA LEU A 293 3.47 -12.80 2.27
C LEU A 293 3.47 -11.59 1.32
N CYS A 294 4.63 -11.23 0.83
CA CYS A 294 4.82 -10.09 -0.06
C CYS A 294 4.92 -10.57 -1.51
N VAL A 295 4.57 -9.69 -2.45
CA VAL A 295 4.59 -10.01 -3.88
C VAL A 295 5.50 -9.04 -4.63
N VAL A 296 6.30 -9.58 -5.55
CA VAL A 296 7.21 -8.80 -6.42
C VAL A 296 6.99 -9.14 -7.90
N PRO A 297 6.96 -8.15 -8.80
CA PRO A 297 6.82 -8.40 -10.23
C PRO A 297 8.13 -8.92 -10.82
N ASP A 298 8.04 -9.98 -11.62
CA ASP A 298 9.17 -10.59 -12.36
C ASP A 298 10.43 -10.87 -11.52
N GLY A 299 10.27 -10.98 -10.18
CA GLY A 299 11.39 -11.17 -9.27
C GLY A 299 12.39 -10.00 -9.26
N ASP A 300 11.91 -8.78 -9.42
CA ASP A 300 12.74 -7.57 -9.50
C ASP A 300 13.68 -7.42 -8.30
N LEU A 301 13.21 -7.66 -7.08
CA LEU A 301 14.05 -7.69 -5.88
C LEU A 301 15.19 -8.70 -6.00
N PHE A 302 14.88 -9.94 -6.40
CA PHE A 302 15.90 -10.99 -6.53
C PHE A 302 16.93 -10.69 -7.64
N LYS A 303 16.49 -10.01 -8.71
CA LYS A 303 17.41 -9.57 -9.79
C LYS A 303 18.42 -8.57 -9.25
N ILE A 304 17.99 -7.59 -8.47
CA ILE A 304 18.85 -6.56 -7.89
C ILE A 304 19.80 -7.16 -6.83
N LEU A 305 19.30 -8.05 -5.98
CA LEU A 305 20.15 -8.75 -5.01
C LEU A 305 21.25 -9.59 -5.69
N ARG A 306 20.92 -10.30 -6.77
CA ARG A 306 21.91 -11.06 -7.54
C ARG A 306 22.96 -10.22 -8.25
N SER A 307 22.60 -9.01 -8.66
CA SER A 307 23.55 -8.11 -9.34
C SER A 307 24.58 -7.50 -8.39
N GLY A 308 24.35 -7.61 -7.08
CA GLY A 308 25.20 -6.97 -6.07
C GLY A 308 24.88 -5.49 -5.82
N GLN A 309 23.91 -4.90 -6.53
CA GLN A 309 23.48 -3.52 -6.31
C GLN A 309 22.72 -3.35 -5.00
N ALA A 310 22.20 -4.44 -4.44
CA ALA A 310 21.60 -4.47 -3.11
C ALA A 310 22.03 -5.71 -2.33
N SER A 311 21.93 -5.64 -1.01
CA SER A 311 22.17 -6.74 -0.08
C SER A 311 21.04 -6.86 0.94
N VAL A 312 21.00 -8.00 1.63
CA VAL A 312 20.06 -8.26 2.74
C VAL A 312 20.86 -8.62 3.98
N GLU A 313 20.51 -8.00 5.09
CA GLU A 313 20.99 -8.37 6.42
C GLU A 313 19.80 -8.75 7.31
N THR A 314 19.94 -9.87 8.02
CA THR A 314 18.96 -10.32 9.01
C THR A 314 19.60 -10.22 10.38
N ASP A 315 19.32 -9.12 11.07
CA ASP A 315 19.90 -8.79 12.37
C ASP A 315 19.08 -7.72 13.09
N GLN A 316 19.45 -7.43 14.33
CA GLN A 316 18.87 -6.35 15.12
C GLN A 316 19.84 -5.16 15.22
N ILE A 317 19.28 -3.97 15.23
CA ILE A 317 20.03 -2.75 15.45
C ILE A 317 20.42 -2.71 16.94
N GLU A 318 21.71 -2.57 17.22
CA GLU A 318 22.21 -2.29 18.55
C GLU A 318 22.11 -0.80 18.86
N ARG A 319 22.64 0.04 17.95
CA ARG A 319 22.58 1.50 18.04
C ARG A 319 22.88 2.16 16.71
N PHE A 320 22.47 3.40 16.58
CA PHE A 320 22.93 4.28 15.52
C PHE A 320 24.30 4.87 15.87
N THR A 321 25.03 5.26 14.84
CA THR A 321 26.30 6.00 14.91
C THR A 321 26.20 7.20 13.99
N GLU A 322 27.22 8.07 13.98
CA GLU A 322 27.23 9.25 13.11
C GLU A 322 27.11 8.91 11.61
N ALA A 323 27.66 7.78 11.15
CA ALA A 323 27.74 7.42 9.74
C ALA A 323 27.08 6.07 9.40
N GLY A 324 26.16 5.56 10.25
CA GLY A 324 25.48 4.30 9.97
C GLY A 324 24.90 3.60 11.19
N LEU A 325 24.84 2.26 11.13
CA LEU A 325 24.20 1.42 12.14
C LEU A 325 25.16 0.33 12.62
N GLN A 326 25.29 0.19 13.94
CA GLN A 326 25.92 -0.95 14.58
C GLN A 326 24.86 -2.02 14.82
N LEU A 327 25.10 -3.24 14.36
CA LEU A 327 24.21 -4.39 14.56
C LEU A 327 24.65 -5.22 15.76
N LYS A 328 23.74 -5.98 16.35
CA LYS A 328 24.03 -6.85 17.51
C LYS A 328 25.03 -7.96 17.22
N SER A 329 25.15 -8.41 15.96
CA SER A 329 26.19 -9.35 15.55
C SER A 329 27.61 -8.78 15.56
N GLY A 330 27.78 -7.50 15.81
CA GLY A 330 29.03 -6.78 15.64
C GLY A 330 29.28 -6.23 14.24
N LYS A 331 28.39 -6.53 13.28
CA LYS A 331 28.48 -5.97 11.91
C LYS A 331 28.12 -4.48 11.91
N TYR A 332 28.83 -3.72 11.10
CA TYR A 332 28.57 -2.31 10.87
C TYR A 332 28.00 -2.08 9.47
N LEU A 333 26.94 -1.29 9.38
CA LEU A 333 26.33 -0.85 8.12
C LEU A 333 26.55 0.65 7.96
N GLU A 334 27.40 1.03 7.04
CA GLU A 334 27.56 2.42 6.64
C GLU A 334 26.33 2.90 5.87
N ALA A 335 25.83 4.10 6.16
CA ALA A 335 24.67 4.66 5.53
C ALA A 335 24.75 6.18 5.43
N ASP A 336 24.45 6.73 4.25
CA ASP A 336 24.18 8.15 4.04
C ASP A 336 22.69 8.43 4.30
N ILE A 337 21.82 7.45 4.00
CA ILE A 337 20.37 7.55 4.17
C ILE A 337 19.86 6.29 4.86
N VAL A 338 19.04 6.47 5.88
CA VAL A 338 18.32 5.39 6.55
C VAL A 338 16.82 5.58 6.36
N ILE A 339 16.14 4.55 5.84
CA ILE A 339 14.69 4.56 5.61
C ILE A 339 14.00 3.60 6.56
N SER A 340 13.11 4.12 7.41
CA SER A 340 12.36 3.33 8.38
C SER A 340 11.08 2.76 7.78
N ALA A 341 11.18 1.62 7.09
CA ALA A 341 10.03 0.87 6.53
C ALA A 341 9.50 -0.17 7.53
N THR A 342 9.38 0.20 8.81
CA THR A 342 9.13 -0.70 9.94
C THR A 342 7.66 -0.95 10.24
N GLY A 343 6.75 -0.34 9.50
CA GLY A 343 5.30 -0.50 9.65
C GLY A 343 4.56 0.82 9.55
N LEU A 344 3.27 0.75 9.85
CA LEU A 344 2.34 1.88 9.79
C LEU A 344 1.62 1.99 11.14
N GLU A 345 1.29 3.20 11.53
CA GLU A 345 0.44 3.42 12.69
C GLU A 345 -1.03 3.22 12.31
N ILE A 346 -1.72 2.35 13.05
CA ILE A 346 -3.13 2.04 12.80
C ILE A 346 -4.00 3.05 13.51
N GLN A 347 -4.95 3.64 12.77
CA GLN A 347 -5.97 4.52 13.31
C GLN A 347 -7.34 4.15 12.74
N ILE A 348 -8.19 3.58 13.58
CA ILE A 348 -9.53 3.17 13.18
C ILE A 348 -10.40 4.41 12.96
N LEU A 349 -11.26 4.37 11.93
CA LEU A 349 -12.19 5.44 11.55
C LEU A 349 -11.55 6.82 11.39
N GLY A 350 -10.23 6.88 11.07
CA GLY A 350 -9.54 8.16 10.89
C GLY A 350 -9.43 9.03 12.15
N GLY A 351 -9.65 8.44 13.34
CA GLY A 351 -9.64 9.15 14.63
C GLY A 351 -10.90 9.98 14.89
N ILE A 352 -12.04 9.69 14.26
CA ILE A 352 -13.35 10.31 14.51
C ILE A 352 -13.86 9.88 15.88
N GLN A 353 -14.32 10.83 16.68
CA GLN A 353 -14.90 10.63 18.00
C GLN A 353 -16.40 10.40 17.93
#